data_9bc3f4538c8435361052041a2f6bbf6f
#
_entry.id   9bc3f4538c8435361052041a2f6bbf6f
#
_cell.length_a   1.000
_cell.length_b   1.000
_cell.length_c   1.000
_cell.angle_alpha   90.00
_cell.angle_beta   90.00
_cell.angle_gamma   90.00
#
_symmetry.space_group_name_H-M   'P 1'
#
loop_
_entity.id
_entity.type
_entity.pdbx_description
1 polymer ?
#
loop_
_entity_poly.entity_id
_entity_poly.type
_entity_poly.pdbx_seq_one_letter_code
_entity_poly.pdbx_strand_id
1 'polypeptide(L)'
;DTPYGVSSKLKAGVCSTEAIELPMGQCRSIRLWETGSLTAFPSRHAGREYEMVSHLCYVLEADGKKVLILGDSDYDSVFFKQMAGAMEFDAVIANPLFLHLPRGRRVFAQSIRTKEIIFCHLPFAEDDQIHFRNMMSEDMRQYETILPPMKALTDPLQKVSI
;
A
#
# COMPACT_ATOMS: atom_id res chain seq x y z
N ASP A 1 -21.35 11.78 -7.59
CA ASP A 1 -19.93 11.86 -7.24
C ASP A 1 -19.54 10.56 -6.56
N THR A 2 -18.99 9.62 -7.31
CA THR A 2 -18.29 8.51 -6.67
C THR A 2 -17.03 9.07 -6.02
N PRO A 3 -16.72 8.76 -4.76
CA PRO A 3 -15.55 9.28 -4.06
C PRO A 3 -14.22 8.91 -4.72
N TYR A 4 -14.22 8.17 -5.78
CA TYR A 4 -13.05 7.67 -6.46
C TYR A 4 -12.98 8.07 -7.94
N GLY A 5 -13.43 9.26 -8.32
CA GLY A 5 -13.07 9.89 -9.59
C GLY A 5 -12.90 8.94 -10.79
N VAL A 6 -13.75 7.93 -10.92
CA VAL A 6 -13.78 7.12 -12.14
C VAL A 6 -14.15 8.07 -13.25
N SER A 7 -13.13 8.52 -13.97
CA SER A 7 -13.25 9.49 -15.05
C SER A 7 -14.40 9.07 -15.95
N SER A 8 -15.22 10.04 -16.34
CA SER A 8 -16.31 9.84 -17.35
C SER A 8 -15.80 9.18 -18.64
N LYS A 9 -14.49 9.23 -18.91
CA LYS A 9 -13.83 8.54 -20.02
C LYS A 9 -13.78 7.01 -19.87
N LEU A 10 -13.79 6.48 -18.63
CA LEU A 10 -13.91 5.03 -18.41
C LEU A 10 -15.35 4.54 -18.59
N LYS A 11 -16.34 5.42 -18.59
CA LYS A 11 -17.74 5.07 -18.88
C LYS A 11 -18.04 4.85 -20.37
N ALA A 12 -17.12 5.19 -21.25
CA ALA A 12 -17.28 5.03 -22.69
C ALA A 12 -16.87 3.63 -23.18
N GLY A 13 -17.45 2.60 -22.62
CA GLY A 13 -17.75 1.41 -23.40
C GLY A 13 -16.74 0.27 -23.45
N VAL A 14 -15.69 0.22 -22.59
CA VAL A 14 -14.74 -0.92 -22.62
C VAL A 14 -14.55 -1.61 -21.25
N CYS A 15 -14.97 -1.03 -20.16
CA CYS A 15 -14.89 -1.65 -18.82
C CYS A 15 -16.23 -1.53 -18.10
N SER A 16 -16.77 -2.66 -17.65
CA SER A 16 -17.80 -2.64 -16.61
C SER A 16 -17.13 -2.30 -15.29
N THR A 17 -17.60 -1.26 -14.61
CA THR A 17 -17.19 -0.93 -13.25
C THR A 17 -18.26 -1.42 -12.28
N GLU A 18 -17.88 -2.28 -11.36
CA GLU A 18 -18.71 -2.67 -10.24
C GLU A 18 -18.17 -1.96 -8.98
N ALA A 19 -19.01 -1.19 -8.32
CA ALA A 19 -18.68 -0.62 -7.02
C ALA A 19 -18.79 -1.71 -5.97
N ILE A 20 -17.71 -1.91 -5.19
CA ILE A 20 -17.67 -2.90 -4.13
C ILE A 20 -17.55 -2.17 -2.81
N GLU A 21 -18.55 -2.30 -1.96
CA GLU A 21 -18.48 -1.88 -0.56
C GLU A 21 -18.10 -3.09 0.30
N LEU A 22 -17.01 -2.94 1.07
CA LEU A 22 -16.54 -3.98 1.98
C LEU A 22 -16.64 -3.45 3.43
N PRO A 23 -17.51 -4.03 4.26
CA PRO A 23 -17.51 -3.76 5.69
C PRO A 23 -16.21 -4.17 6.35
N MET A 24 -15.82 -3.48 7.43
CA MET A 24 -14.66 -3.85 8.23
C MET A 24 -14.73 -5.32 8.67
N GLY A 25 -13.59 -6.02 8.57
CA GLY A 25 -13.48 -7.44 8.90
C GLY A 25 -13.88 -8.41 7.79
N GLN A 26 -14.37 -7.93 6.66
CA GLN A 26 -14.62 -8.75 5.47
C GLN A 26 -13.49 -8.57 4.46
N CYS A 27 -13.30 -9.56 3.59
CA CYS A 27 -12.41 -9.46 2.44
C CYS A 27 -13.12 -9.98 1.20
N ARG A 28 -12.70 -9.49 0.03
CA ARG A 28 -13.19 -9.98 -1.26
C ARG A 28 -12.03 -10.25 -2.19
N SER A 29 -11.99 -11.47 -2.72
CA SER A 29 -11.01 -11.87 -3.72
C SER A 29 -11.64 -11.85 -5.11
N ILE A 30 -10.91 -11.32 -6.07
CA ILE A 30 -11.29 -11.24 -7.48
C ILE A 30 -10.19 -11.93 -8.27
N ARG A 31 -10.59 -12.85 -9.14
CA ARG A 31 -9.66 -13.43 -10.12
C ARG A 31 -9.45 -12.44 -11.27
N LEU A 32 -8.21 -12.07 -11.55
CA LEU A 32 -7.86 -11.13 -12.59
C LEU A 32 -7.54 -11.85 -13.92
N TRP A 33 -6.79 -12.95 -13.84
CA TRP A 33 -6.45 -13.85 -14.94
C TRP A 33 -6.16 -15.26 -14.38
N GLU A 34 -5.66 -16.17 -15.20
CA GLU A 34 -5.51 -17.58 -14.82
C GLU A 34 -4.65 -17.77 -13.56
N THR A 35 -3.54 -17.04 -13.46
CA THR A 35 -2.56 -17.14 -12.35
C THR A 35 -2.57 -15.91 -11.44
N GLY A 36 -3.55 -15.02 -11.59
CA GLY A 36 -3.60 -13.75 -10.87
C GLY A 36 -4.90 -13.52 -10.12
N SER A 37 -4.79 -13.07 -8.87
CA SER A 37 -5.91 -12.66 -8.03
C SER A 37 -5.60 -11.38 -7.25
N LEU A 38 -6.64 -10.62 -6.94
CA LEU A 38 -6.59 -9.45 -6.09
C LEU A 38 -7.57 -9.66 -4.93
N THR A 39 -7.05 -9.63 -3.71
CA THR A 39 -7.87 -9.65 -2.50
C THR A 39 -7.88 -8.26 -1.88
N ALA A 40 -9.06 -7.66 -1.78
CA ALA A 40 -9.27 -6.39 -1.10
C ALA A 40 -9.76 -6.63 0.34
N PHE A 41 -9.29 -5.81 1.26
CA PHE A 41 -9.79 -5.78 2.64
C PHE A 41 -9.82 -4.34 3.16
N PRO A 42 -10.88 -3.94 3.89
CA PRO A 42 -11.01 -2.60 4.39
C PRO A 42 -10.05 -2.36 5.55
N SER A 43 -9.50 -1.17 5.58
CA SER A 43 -8.69 -0.63 6.66
C SER A 43 -9.16 0.78 7.00
N ARG A 44 -8.65 1.35 8.08
CA ARG A 44 -8.83 2.77 8.36
C ARG A 44 -7.80 3.57 7.57
N HIS A 45 -8.20 4.74 7.09
CA HIS A 45 -7.26 5.71 6.53
C HIS A 45 -6.43 6.34 7.67
N ALA A 46 -5.16 6.64 7.41
CA ALA A 46 -4.31 7.37 8.34
C ALA A 46 -4.78 8.83 8.49
N GLY A 47 -4.67 9.36 9.72
CA GLY A 47 -5.08 10.74 10.03
C GLY A 47 -6.52 10.85 10.53
N ARG A 48 -6.71 11.60 11.61
CA ARG A 48 -8.03 11.81 12.24
C ARG A 48 -9.01 12.50 11.32
N GLU A 49 -8.52 13.39 10.47
CA GLU A 49 -9.30 14.14 9.48
C GLU A 49 -9.90 13.22 8.41
N TYR A 50 -9.39 12.01 8.27
CA TYR A 50 -9.85 11.01 7.30
C TYR A 50 -10.59 9.83 7.95
N GLU A 51 -10.98 9.93 9.21
CA GLU A 51 -11.62 8.83 9.94
C GLU A 51 -12.89 8.31 9.27
N MET A 52 -13.60 9.17 8.53
CA MET A 52 -14.82 8.82 7.77
C MET A 52 -14.53 8.35 6.34
N VAL A 53 -13.26 8.32 5.92
CA VAL A 53 -12.89 7.89 4.56
C VAL A 53 -12.72 6.38 4.55
N SER A 54 -13.47 5.71 3.70
CA SER A 54 -13.29 4.28 3.43
C SER A 54 -11.94 4.06 2.73
N HIS A 55 -11.15 3.16 3.25
CA HIS A 55 -9.85 2.80 2.70
C HIS A 55 -9.76 1.29 2.49
N LEU A 56 -9.06 0.87 1.44
CA LEU A 56 -8.82 -0.53 1.12
C LEU A 56 -7.33 -0.81 1.01
N CYS A 57 -6.89 -1.88 1.62
CA CYS A 57 -5.62 -2.53 1.34
C CYS A 57 -5.85 -3.70 0.38
N TYR A 58 -4.78 -4.10 -0.32
CA TYR A 58 -4.88 -5.17 -1.30
C TYR A 58 -3.74 -6.17 -1.15
N VAL A 59 -4.07 -7.45 -1.39
CA VAL A 59 -3.09 -8.50 -1.68
C VAL A 59 -3.22 -8.87 -3.14
N LEU A 60 -2.19 -8.61 -3.92
CA LEU A 60 -2.06 -9.06 -5.31
C LEU A 60 -1.24 -10.35 -5.32
N GLU A 61 -1.82 -11.41 -5.87
CA GLU A 61 -1.10 -12.64 -6.18
C GLU A 61 -1.01 -12.78 -7.69
N ALA A 62 0.20 -12.94 -8.21
CA ALA A 62 0.46 -13.05 -9.64
C ALA A 62 1.71 -13.89 -9.88
N ASP A 63 1.61 -14.90 -10.71
CA ASP A 63 2.73 -15.76 -11.15
C ASP A 63 3.58 -16.28 -9.98
N GLY A 64 2.93 -16.69 -8.91
CA GLY A 64 3.58 -17.22 -7.70
C GLY A 64 4.19 -16.16 -6.78
N LYS A 65 4.04 -14.88 -7.10
CA LYS A 65 4.44 -13.74 -6.26
C LYS A 65 3.26 -13.19 -5.50
N LYS A 66 3.53 -12.65 -4.33
CA LYS A 66 2.53 -12.05 -3.44
C LYS A 66 2.96 -10.67 -3.00
N VAL A 67 2.15 -9.67 -3.32
CA VAL A 67 2.41 -8.26 -3.01
C VAL A 67 1.30 -7.71 -2.14
N LEU A 68 1.66 -7.09 -1.01
CA LEU A 68 0.73 -6.37 -0.14
C LEU A 68 0.80 -4.88 -0.45
N ILE A 69 -0.35 -4.25 -0.71
CA ILE A 69 -0.46 -2.82 -1.01
C ILE A 69 -1.23 -2.17 0.14
N LEU A 70 -0.55 -1.29 0.87
CA LEU A 70 -1.08 -0.66 2.08
C LEU A 70 -1.82 0.65 1.78
N GLY A 71 -1.44 1.38 0.72
CA GLY A 71 -1.95 2.73 0.45
C GLY A 71 -1.74 3.66 1.65
N ASP A 72 -2.77 4.44 1.96
CA ASP A 72 -2.77 5.39 3.08
C ASP A 72 -3.47 4.84 4.34
N SER A 73 -3.37 3.53 4.56
CA SER A 73 -3.93 2.89 5.75
C SER A 73 -3.29 3.39 7.05
N ASP A 74 -4.07 3.35 8.14
CA ASP A 74 -3.55 3.66 9.49
C ASP A 74 -2.49 2.61 9.93
N TYR A 75 -1.59 3.04 10.81
CA TYR A 75 -0.43 2.29 11.30
C TYR A 75 -0.81 1.34 12.45
N ASP A 76 -1.89 0.55 12.28
CA ASP A 76 -2.39 -0.38 13.29
C ASP A 76 -1.72 -1.75 13.16
N SER A 77 -0.71 -1.98 14.00
CA SER A 77 0.05 -3.23 14.00
C SER A 77 -0.81 -4.45 14.41
N VAL A 78 -1.85 -4.27 15.22
CA VAL A 78 -2.75 -5.37 15.61
C VAL A 78 -3.62 -5.78 14.44
N PHE A 79 -4.19 -4.81 13.75
CA PHE A 79 -4.96 -5.03 12.53
C PHE A 79 -4.15 -5.79 11.48
N PHE A 80 -2.94 -5.30 11.15
CA PHE A 80 -2.10 -5.97 10.15
C PHE A 80 -1.63 -7.36 10.59
N LYS A 81 -1.39 -7.57 11.88
CA LYS A 81 -1.07 -8.90 12.38
C LYS A 81 -2.23 -9.90 12.18
N GLN A 82 -3.45 -9.45 12.38
CA GLN A 82 -4.64 -10.28 12.16
C GLN A 82 -4.89 -10.56 10.68
N MET A 83 -4.75 -9.54 9.82
CA MET A 83 -5.08 -9.64 8.40
C MET A 83 -3.97 -10.28 7.55
N ALA A 84 -2.72 -10.02 7.89
CA ALA A 84 -1.56 -10.38 7.06
C ALA A 84 -0.50 -11.22 7.79
N GLY A 85 -0.56 -11.35 9.11
CA GLY A 85 0.52 -11.93 9.90
C GLY A 85 0.83 -13.41 9.67
N ALA A 86 -0.10 -14.17 9.08
CA ALA A 86 0.13 -15.56 8.67
C ALA A 86 0.75 -15.70 7.26
N MET A 87 0.80 -14.61 6.49
CA MET A 87 1.28 -14.59 5.11
C MET A 87 2.73 -14.12 5.04
N GLU A 88 3.43 -14.57 4.01
CA GLU A 88 4.71 -14.01 3.58
C GLU A 88 4.53 -13.32 2.24
N PHE A 89 5.12 -12.13 2.11
CA PHE A 89 5.02 -11.33 0.91
C PHE A 89 6.38 -11.23 0.21
N ASP A 90 6.37 -11.25 -1.11
CA ASP A 90 7.56 -10.94 -1.89
C ASP A 90 7.88 -9.46 -1.79
N ALA A 91 6.85 -8.61 -1.80
CA ALA A 91 7.01 -7.17 -1.55
C ALA A 91 5.82 -6.57 -0.79
N VAL A 92 6.07 -5.47 -0.11
CA VAL A 92 5.03 -4.58 0.44
C VAL A 92 5.17 -3.20 -0.19
N ILE A 93 4.08 -2.68 -0.74
CA ILE A 93 4.00 -1.32 -1.27
C ILE A 93 3.34 -0.43 -0.21
N ALA A 94 4.04 0.60 0.23
CA ALA A 94 3.60 1.48 1.31
C ALA A 94 3.87 2.95 1.00
N ASN A 95 3.16 3.85 1.68
CA ASN A 95 3.54 5.25 1.68
C ASN A 95 4.73 5.49 2.63
N PRO A 96 5.52 6.55 2.43
CA PRO A 96 6.74 6.82 3.20
C PRO A 96 6.52 7.03 4.69
N LEU A 97 5.35 7.46 5.12
CA LEU A 97 5.03 7.69 6.53
C LEU A 97 5.07 6.39 7.35
N PHE A 98 4.89 5.23 6.71
CA PHE A 98 5.12 3.93 7.37
C PHE A 98 6.57 3.76 7.84
N LEU A 99 7.53 4.35 7.15
CA LEU A 99 8.92 4.34 7.59
C LEU A 99 9.22 5.49 8.56
N HIS A 100 8.73 6.69 8.25
CA HIS A 100 9.00 7.88 9.06
C HIS A 100 8.45 7.76 10.48
N LEU A 101 7.22 7.28 10.65
CA LEU A 101 6.55 7.20 11.94
C LEU A 101 6.89 5.93 12.72
N PRO A 102 7.17 6.01 14.03
CA PRO A 102 7.47 4.83 14.86
C PRO A 102 6.37 3.77 14.83
N ARG A 103 5.09 4.18 14.72
CA ARG A 103 3.94 3.26 14.61
C ARG A 103 3.99 2.48 13.30
N GLY A 104 4.31 3.13 12.19
CA GLY A 104 4.43 2.49 10.89
C GLY A 104 5.58 1.47 10.84
N ARG A 105 6.77 1.84 11.37
CA ARG A 105 7.90 0.90 11.49
C ARG A 105 7.55 -0.34 12.31
N ARG A 106 6.73 -0.19 13.35
CA ARG A 106 6.24 -1.32 14.15
C ARG A 106 5.40 -2.29 13.34
N VAL A 107 4.63 -1.82 12.37
CA VAL A 107 3.86 -2.67 11.46
C VAL A 107 4.80 -3.59 10.68
N PHE A 108 5.87 -3.07 10.10
CA PHE A 108 6.86 -3.89 9.38
C PHE A 108 7.61 -4.85 10.30
N ALA A 109 8.00 -4.40 11.49
CA ALA A 109 8.81 -5.21 12.40
C ALA A 109 8.02 -6.34 13.08
N GLN A 110 6.71 -6.19 13.29
CA GLN A 110 5.93 -7.06 14.18
C GLN A 110 4.72 -7.72 13.53
N SER A 111 4.27 -7.21 12.38
CA SER A 111 2.95 -7.59 11.85
C SER A 111 3.00 -8.13 10.43
N ILE A 112 3.99 -7.77 9.65
CA ILE A 112 4.10 -8.15 8.23
C ILE A 112 5.45 -8.83 8.00
N ARG A 113 5.41 -10.00 7.35
CA ARG A 113 6.63 -10.68 6.88
C ARG A 113 6.77 -10.43 5.39
N THR A 114 7.87 -9.78 4.99
CA THR A 114 8.13 -9.46 3.58
C THR A 114 9.62 -9.57 3.24
N LYS A 115 9.92 -9.84 1.99
CA LYS A 115 11.30 -9.87 1.48
C LYS A 115 11.83 -8.47 1.19
N GLU A 116 10.95 -7.54 0.76
CA GLU A 116 11.32 -6.15 0.50
C GLU A 116 10.15 -5.20 0.74
N ILE A 117 10.47 -3.92 0.92
CA ILE A 117 9.51 -2.82 1.07
C ILE A 117 9.74 -1.82 -0.07
N ILE A 118 8.67 -1.47 -0.78
CA ILE A 118 8.69 -0.51 -1.88
C ILE A 118 7.87 0.70 -1.45
N PHE A 119 8.51 1.84 -1.34
CA PHE A 119 7.83 3.09 -1.02
C PHE A 119 7.40 3.82 -2.28
N CYS A 120 6.16 4.24 -2.31
CA CYS A 120 5.57 5.08 -3.35
C CYS A 120 4.82 6.25 -2.69
N HIS A 121 4.14 7.09 -3.48
CA HIS A 121 3.43 8.27 -2.96
C HIS A 121 4.39 9.36 -2.43
N LEU A 122 5.55 9.46 -3.05
CA LEU A 122 6.47 10.58 -2.86
C LEU A 122 6.06 11.76 -3.77
N PRO A 123 6.19 13.01 -3.31
CA PRO A 123 5.97 14.16 -4.18
C PRO A 123 6.96 14.14 -5.35
N PHE A 124 6.59 14.72 -6.48
CA PHE A 124 7.56 15.00 -7.55
C PHE A 124 8.64 15.95 -7.06
N ALA A 125 9.82 15.92 -7.70
CA ALA A 125 10.95 16.72 -7.24
C ALA A 125 10.65 18.22 -7.23
N GLU A 126 9.88 18.69 -8.22
CA GLU A 126 9.43 20.08 -8.36
C GLU A 126 8.37 20.49 -7.32
N ASP A 127 7.64 19.53 -6.76
CA ASP A 127 6.56 19.77 -5.79
C ASP A 127 7.00 19.54 -4.35
N ASP A 128 8.22 19.06 -4.12
CA ASP A 128 8.74 18.67 -2.80
C ASP A 128 9.21 19.87 -1.96
N GLN A 129 8.28 20.77 -1.66
CA GLN A 129 8.56 22.01 -0.90
C GLN A 129 9.05 21.78 0.53
N ILE A 130 8.74 20.63 1.10
CA ILE A 130 9.10 20.27 2.48
C ILE A 130 10.30 19.30 2.57
N HIS A 131 10.95 19.03 1.45
CA HIS A 131 12.08 18.10 1.36
C HIS A 131 11.79 16.69 1.85
N PHE A 132 10.55 16.22 1.59
CA PHE A 132 10.06 14.91 2.02
C PHE A 132 10.87 13.76 1.43
N ARG A 133 11.35 13.91 0.18
CA ARG A 133 12.23 12.93 -0.50
C ARG A 133 13.57 12.76 0.23
N ASN A 134 14.14 13.86 0.72
CA ASN A 134 15.39 13.82 1.51
C ASN A 134 15.16 13.12 2.85
N MET A 135 14.10 13.49 3.55
CA MET A 135 13.70 12.85 4.81
C MET A 135 13.54 11.33 4.60
N MET A 136 12.86 10.92 3.53
CA MET A 136 12.68 9.51 3.21
C MET A 136 14.02 8.79 2.96
N SER A 137 14.94 9.42 2.25
CA SER A 137 16.27 8.86 1.98
C SER A 137 17.10 8.70 3.26
N GLU A 138 16.96 9.61 4.21
CA GLU A 138 17.59 9.53 5.53
C GLU A 138 16.99 8.41 6.37
N ASP A 139 15.67 8.30 6.42
CA ASP A 139 14.98 7.23 7.11
C ASP A 139 15.38 5.86 6.54
N MET A 140 15.44 5.70 5.22
CA MET A 140 15.89 4.44 4.59
C MET A 140 17.29 4.05 5.04
N ARG A 141 18.25 4.98 5.04
CA ARG A 141 19.62 4.73 5.54
C ARG A 141 19.65 4.38 7.01
N GLN A 142 18.84 5.07 7.82
CA GLN A 142 18.80 4.84 9.27
C GLN A 142 18.29 3.44 9.61
N TYR A 143 17.34 2.90 8.84
CA TYR A 143 16.67 1.64 9.15
C TYR A 143 17.08 0.46 8.24
N GLU A 144 18.06 0.63 7.34
CA GLU A 144 18.48 -0.39 6.36
C GLU A 144 18.95 -1.71 6.97
N THR A 145 19.48 -1.68 8.20
CA THR A 145 19.97 -2.87 8.90
C THR A 145 18.91 -3.53 9.81
N ILE A 146 17.78 -2.86 10.00
CA ILE A 146 16.73 -3.27 10.96
C ILE A 146 15.50 -3.82 10.24
N LEU A 147 15.18 -3.24 9.09
CA LEU A 147 14.02 -3.60 8.26
C LEU A 147 14.46 -4.40 7.02
N PRO A 148 13.54 -5.09 6.35
CA PRO A 148 13.81 -5.71 5.06
C PRO A 148 14.37 -4.70 4.04
N PRO A 149 15.06 -5.16 2.99
CA PRO A 149 15.53 -4.30 1.91
C PRO A 149 14.44 -3.32 1.43
N MET A 150 14.82 -2.07 1.21
CA MET A 150 13.91 -0.99 0.88
C MET A 150 14.23 -0.37 -0.48
N LYS A 151 13.21 -0.03 -1.24
CA LYS A 151 13.28 0.73 -2.49
C LYS A 151 12.29 1.89 -2.45
N ALA A 152 12.60 3.00 -3.11
CA ALA A 152 11.68 4.12 -3.27
C ALA A 152 11.42 4.37 -4.76
N LEU A 153 10.15 4.55 -5.11
CA LEU A 153 9.75 5.00 -6.46
C LEU A 153 9.73 6.52 -6.46
N THR A 154 10.76 7.11 -7.04
CA THR A 154 11.00 8.56 -7.01
C THR A 154 10.66 9.25 -8.32
N ASP A 155 10.60 8.50 -9.42
CA ASP A 155 10.42 9.06 -10.75
C ASP A 155 9.19 8.49 -11.46
N PRO A 156 8.54 9.26 -12.32
CA PRO A 156 7.43 8.77 -13.13
C PRO A 156 7.85 7.55 -13.96
N LEU A 157 6.99 6.55 -14.04
CA LEU A 157 7.19 5.32 -14.81
C LEU A 157 8.41 4.47 -14.38
N GLN A 158 8.99 4.77 -13.22
CA GLN A 158 10.04 3.93 -12.64
C GLN A 158 9.53 2.50 -12.43
N LYS A 159 10.37 1.52 -12.76
CA LYS A 159 10.06 0.10 -12.62
C LYS A 159 11.00 -0.53 -11.61
N VAL A 160 10.44 -1.43 -10.79
CA VAL A 160 11.20 -2.30 -9.89
C VAL A 160 10.81 -3.75 -10.18
N SER A 161 11.77 -4.65 -10.07
CA SER A 161 11.51 -6.10 -10.12
C SER A 161 11.29 -6.61 -8.69
N ILE A 162 10.33 -7.50 -8.55
CA ILE A 162 9.95 -8.19 -7.31
C ILE A 162 10.30 -9.67 -7.41
#